data_9eb529651512d84b578449d316857285
#
_entry.id   9eb529651512d84b578449d316857285
#
_cell.length_a   1.000
_cell.length_b   1.000
_cell.length_c   1.000
_cell.angle_alpha   90.00
_cell.angle_beta   90.00
_cell.angle_gamma   90.00
#
_symmetry.space_group_name_H-M   'P 1'
#
loop_
_entity.id
_entity.type
_entity.pdbx_description
1 polymer ?
#
loop_
_entity_poly.entity_id
_entity_poly.type
_entity_poly.pdbx_seq_one_letter_code
_entity_poly.pdbx_strand_id
1 'polypeptide(L)'
;WWDEVAAVANEHQRVVVGSDEENPSRLSACEWADVFVDQQKQVRVGVSRNSYWHLNVARAGRYELELRRWPEESGLAIPAGCPQTEVTDGVLEAGEPMPIARARLFVQDAWQEQPVGPDTTAATFTADLTEGPTRLHTWFDDANGRPLCGAYYVRVRRTS
;
A
#
# COMPACT_ATOMS: atom_id res chain seq x y z
N TRP A 1 -24.59 -16.74 -20.75
CA TRP A 1 -24.11 -16.61 -19.36
C TRP A 1 -22.59 -16.82 -19.27
N TRP A 2 -22.03 -17.89 -19.87
CA TRP A 2 -20.57 -18.12 -19.88
C TRP A 2 -19.80 -17.05 -20.67
N ASP A 3 -20.33 -16.56 -21.76
CA ASP A 3 -19.71 -15.52 -22.58
C ASP A 3 -19.70 -14.16 -21.86
N GLU A 4 -20.74 -13.86 -21.09
CA GLU A 4 -20.81 -12.65 -20.26
C GLU A 4 -19.84 -12.72 -19.07
N VAL A 5 -19.74 -13.88 -18.41
CA VAL A 5 -18.82 -14.09 -17.29
C VAL A 5 -17.36 -14.11 -17.76
N ALA A 6 -17.07 -14.71 -18.92
CA ALA A 6 -15.72 -14.75 -19.48
C ALA A 6 -15.21 -13.36 -19.89
N ALA A 7 -16.07 -12.46 -20.34
CA ALA A 7 -15.72 -11.08 -20.64
C ALA A 7 -15.29 -10.32 -19.37
N VAL A 8 -16.00 -10.53 -18.26
CA VAL A 8 -15.70 -9.88 -16.96
C VAL A 8 -14.52 -10.55 -16.24
N ALA A 9 -14.36 -11.87 -16.39
CA ALA A 9 -13.29 -12.64 -15.71
C ALA A 9 -11.87 -12.28 -16.20
N ASN A 10 -11.75 -11.68 -17.39
CA ASN A 10 -10.47 -11.22 -17.93
C ASN A 10 -10.17 -9.74 -17.60
N GLU A 11 -11.09 -9.03 -16.97
CA GLU A 11 -10.83 -7.67 -16.51
C GLU A 11 -10.15 -7.69 -15.13
N HIS A 12 -9.06 -6.95 -15.00
CA HIS A 12 -8.43 -6.74 -13.70
C HIS A 12 -9.43 -6.03 -12.77
N GLN A 13 -9.69 -6.64 -11.61
CA GLN A 13 -10.46 -5.97 -10.58
C GLN A 13 -9.72 -4.71 -10.15
N ARG A 14 -10.46 -3.60 -10.09
CA ARG A 14 -9.93 -2.31 -9.65
C ARG A 14 -10.53 -1.91 -8.33
N VAL A 15 -9.68 -1.48 -7.42
CA VAL A 15 -10.17 -0.89 -6.17
C VAL A 15 -10.66 0.52 -6.46
N VAL A 16 -11.91 0.81 -6.10
CA VAL A 16 -12.49 2.16 -6.25
C VAL A 16 -11.98 3.04 -5.13
N VAL A 17 -11.45 4.21 -5.47
CA VAL A 17 -10.94 5.18 -4.49
C VAL A 17 -11.60 6.55 -4.69
N GLY A 18 -11.85 7.25 -3.58
CA GLY A 18 -12.38 8.62 -3.58
C GLY A 18 -13.85 8.72 -3.95
N SER A 19 -14.64 7.66 -3.78
CA SER A 19 -16.09 7.71 -3.88
C SER A 19 -16.70 8.45 -2.68
N ASP A 20 -17.97 8.78 -2.75
CA ASP A 20 -18.66 9.40 -1.59
C ASP A 20 -19.06 8.36 -0.55
N GLU A 21 -19.18 7.09 -0.98
CA GLU A 21 -19.56 5.96 -0.12
C GLU A 21 -18.38 5.48 0.73
N GLU A 22 -17.17 5.56 0.19
CA GLU A 22 -15.94 5.12 0.87
C GLU A 22 -14.80 6.12 0.63
N ASN A 23 -14.61 6.98 1.60
CA ASN A 23 -13.48 7.91 1.64
C ASN A 23 -13.08 8.18 3.10
N PRO A 24 -11.91 7.74 3.57
CA PRO A 24 -10.81 7.15 2.80
C PRO A 24 -11.01 5.68 2.45
N SER A 25 -10.39 5.24 1.33
CA SER A 25 -10.23 3.83 0.99
C SER A 25 -8.93 3.30 1.58
N ARG A 26 -8.93 2.03 2.04
CA ARG A 26 -7.77 1.34 2.59
C ARG A 26 -7.36 0.21 1.69
N LEU A 27 -6.11 0.23 1.24
CA LEU A 27 -5.51 -0.78 0.38
C LEU A 27 -4.54 -1.64 1.19
N SER A 28 -4.47 -2.90 0.86
CA SER A 28 -3.50 -3.83 1.43
C SER A 28 -2.72 -4.56 0.34
N ALA A 29 -1.55 -5.09 0.68
CA ALA A 29 -0.71 -5.83 -0.26
C ALA A 29 -1.32 -7.16 -0.72
N CYS A 30 -2.40 -7.63 -0.11
CA CYS A 30 -3.15 -8.79 -0.60
C CYS A 30 -3.93 -8.50 -1.89
N GLU A 31 -4.13 -7.22 -2.24
CA GLU A 31 -4.82 -6.77 -3.45
C GLU A 31 -3.85 -6.37 -4.58
N TRP A 32 -2.54 -6.62 -4.42
CA TRP A 32 -1.56 -6.40 -5.47
C TRP A 32 -1.84 -7.27 -6.70
N ALA A 33 -1.56 -6.75 -7.88
CA ALA A 33 -1.97 -7.37 -9.14
C ALA A 33 -1.27 -8.68 -9.46
N ASP A 34 0.07 -8.76 -9.30
CA ASP A 34 0.86 -9.91 -9.76
C ASP A 34 1.40 -10.76 -8.60
N VAL A 35 1.98 -10.10 -7.62
CA VAL A 35 2.59 -10.72 -6.44
C VAL A 35 2.01 -10.07 -5.21
N PHE A 36 1.38 -10.85 -4.37
CA PHE A 36 0.69 -10.33 -3.18
C PHE A 36 1.36 -10.77 -1.87
N VAL A 37 1.01 -10.09 -0.81
CA VAL A 37 1.38 -10.41 0.57
C VAL A 37 0.09 -10.48 1.38
N ASP A 38 -0.32 -11.70 1.71
CA ASP A 38 -1.62 -12.00 2.34
C ASP A 38 -1.50 -12.58 3.76
N GLN A 39 -0.27 -12.77 4.24
CA GLN A 39 -0.01 -13.35 5.56
C GLN A 39 0.74 -12.38 6.46
N GLN A 40 0.29 -12.25 7.69
CA GLN A 40 0.98 -11.45 8.71
C GLN A 40 2.44 -11.85 8.91
N LYS A 41 2.75 -13.14 8.80
CA LYS A 41 4.13 -13.64 8.86
C LYS A 41 5.02 -12.98 7.80
N GLN A 42 4.52 -12.80 6.58
CA GLN A 42 5.26 -12.17 5.47
C GLN A 42 5.54 -10.69 5.75
N VAL A 43 4.55 -9.97 6.29
CA VAL A 43 4.72 -8.57 6.71
C VAL A 43 5.75 -8.45 7.83
N ARG A 44 5.70 -9.36 8.82
CA ARG A 44 6.59 -9.37 9.99
C ARG A 44 8.04 -9.62 9.61
N VAL A 45 8.32 -10.55 8.72
CA VAL A 45 9.69 -10.80 8.23
C VAL A 45 10.15 -9.78 7.18
N GLY A 46 9.29 -8.85 6.77
CA GLY A 46 9.63 -7.85 5.76
C GLY A 46 9.95 -8.46 4.41
N VAL A 47 9.06 -9.34 3.92
CA VAL A 47 9.30 -10.03 2.65
C VAL A 47 9.57 -9.04 1.52
N SER A 48 10.68 -9.27 0.78
CA SER A 48 11.07 -8.42 -0.34
C SER A 48 10.18 -8.69 -1.56
N ARG A 49 8.94 -8.23 -1.47
CA ARG A 49 7.95 -8.28 -2.55
C ARG A 49 7.44 -6.89 -2.86
N ASN A 50 7.10 -6.67 -4.11
CA ASN A 50 6.50 -5.43 -4.58
C ASN A 50 5.66 -5.68 -5.82
N SER A 51 4.49 -5.08 -5.86
CA SER A 51 3.63 -5.00 -7.02
C SER A 51 2.79 -3.72 -6.91
N TYR A 52 1.71 -3.61 -7.66
CA TYR A 52 0.89 -2.41 -7.76
C TYR A 52 -0.59 -2.75 -7.60
N TRP A 53 -1.38 -1.74 -7.29
CA TRP A 53 -2.83 -1.84 -7.30
C TRP A 53 -3.40 -1.31 -8.61
N HIS A 54 -4.39 -2.01 -9.15
CA HIS A 54 -5.29 -1.43 -10.14
C HIS A 54 -6.35 -0.60 -9.41
N LEU A 55 -6.38 0.68 -9.69
CA LEU A 55 -7.35 1.60 -9.10
C LEU A 55 -8.34 2.11 -10.13
N ASN A 56 -9.52 2.48 -9.66
CA ASN A 56 -10.46 3.32 -10.38
C ASN A 56 -10.74 4.55 -9.52
N VAL A 57 -10.26 5.70 -9.96
CA VAL A 57 -10.52 6.98 -9.30
C VAL A 57 -11.95 7.38 -9.60
N ALA A 58 -12.81 7.39 -8.57
CA ALA A 58 -14.24 7.66 -8.73
C ALA A 58 -14.54 9.12 -9.06
N ARG A 59 -13.73 10.04 -8.57
CA ARG A 59 -13.86 11.48 -8.80
C ARG A 59 -12.49 12.14 -8.93
N ALA A 60 -12.36 13.03 -9.89
CA ALA A 60 -11.19 13.89 -9.98
C ALA A 60 -11.08 14.79 -8.75
N GLY A 61 -9.87 15.11 -8.32
CA GLY A 61 -9.62 15.98 -7.17
C GLY A 61 -8.24 15.78 -6.56
N ARG A 62 -8.04 16.43 -5.42
CA ARG A 62 -6.83 16.30 -4.64
C ARG A 62 -6.92 15.12 -3.69
N TYR A 63 -5.88 14.29 -3.70
CA TYR A 63 -5.79 13.09 -2.90
C TYR A 63 -4.57 13.14 -1.98
N GLU A 64 -4.74 12.59 -0.79
CA GLU A 64 -3.69 12.27 0.14
C GLU A 64 -3.50 10.75 0.17
N LEU A 65 -2.24 10.29 0.01
CA LEU A 65 -1.85 8.89 0.01
C LEU A 65 -0.85 8.67 1.14
N GLU A 66 -1.22 7.86 2.13
CA GLU A 66 -0.37 7.49 3.26
C GLU A 66 0.16 6.07 3.06
N LEU A 67 1.46 5.95 2.85
CA LEU A 67 2.16 4.68 2.69
C LEU A 67 2.63 4.18 4.05
N ARG A 68 2.31 2.94 4.38
CA ARG A 68 2.67 2.30 5.65
C ARG A 68 3.23 0.89 5.42
N ARG A 69 4.16 0.48 6.27
CA ARG A 69 4.58 -0.92 6.37
C ARG A 69 3.65 -1.70 7.29
N TRP A 70 3.19 -1.08 8.37
CA TRP A 70 2.34 -1.65 9.40
C TRP A 70 0.91 -1.11 9.30
N PRO A 71 -0.11 -1.85 9.75
CA PRO A 71 -1.46 -1.31 9.85
C PRO A 71 -1.47 -0.04 10.70
N GLU A 72 -2.34 0.91 10.36
CA GLU A 72 -2.46 2.21 11.05
C GLU A 72 -2.67 2.04 12.57
N GLU A 73 -3.48 1.04 12.94
CA GLU A 73 -3.86 0.75 14.32
C GLU A 73 -2.69 0.29 15.20
N SER A 74 -1.61 -0.18 14.59
CA SER A 74 -0.41 -0.60 15.33
C SER A 74 0.40 0.56 15.87
N GLY A 75 0.29 1.75 15.26
CA GLY A 75 1.11 2.92 15.60
C GLY A 75 2.61 2.74 15.37
N LEU A 76 3.03 1.66 14.73
CA LEU A 76 4.46 1.35 14.52
C LEU A 76 5.06 2.19 13.42
N ALA A 77 6.32 2.60 13.60
CA ALA A 77 7.08 3.29 12.57
C ALA A 77 7.42 2.35 11.40
N ILE A 78 7.50 2.90 10.20
CA ILE A 78 7.79 2.17 8.96
C ILE A 78 9.06 1.30 9.09
N PRO A 79 10.21 1.81 9.60
CA PRO A 79 11.42 1.00 9.74
C PRO A 79 11.42 0.07 10.96
N ALA A 80 10.49 0.24 11.90
CA ALA A 80 10.49 -0.53 13.15
C ALA A 80 10.13 -2.01 12.92
N GLY A 81 10.58 -2.86 13.82
CA GLY A 81 10.01 -4.18 14.02
C GLY A 81 8.70 -4.11 14.79
N CYS A 82 8.05 -5.24 15.02
CA CYS A 82 6.89 -5.35 15.89
C CYS A 82 7.10 -6.43 16.96
N PRO A 83 6.46 -6.31 18.13
CA PRO A 83 6.58 -7.33 19.15
C PRO A 83 5.92 -8.65 18.75
N GLN A 84 6.39 -9.73 19.35
CA GLN A 84 5.69 -11.01 19.34
C GLN A 84 4.28 -10.82 19.90
N THR A 85 3.30 -11.49 19.32
CA THR A 85 1.89 -11.33 19.69
C THR A 85 1.23 -12.70 19.85
N GLU A 86 0.63 -12.95 21.00
CA GLU A 86 -0.22 -14.12 21.20
C GLU A 86 -1.55 -13.91 20.48
N VAL A 87 -2.02 -14.95 19.78
CA VAL A 87 -3.31 -14.98 19.09
C VAL A 87 -4.04 -16.27 19.48
N THR A 88 -5.34 -16.37 19.17
CA THR A 88 -6.20 -17.48 19.58
C THR A 88 -5.62 -18.87 19.27
N ASP A 89 -4.98 -19.00 18.10
CA ASP A 89 -4.49 -20.28 17.59
C ASP A 89 -2.96 -20.40 17.58
N GLY A 90 -2.25 -19.58 18.38
CA GLY A 90 -0.80 -19.67 18.46
C GLY A 90 -0.10 -18.33 18.73
N VAL A 91 1.08 -18.18 18.17
CA VAL A 91 1.94 -17.03 18.36
C VAL A 91 2.37 -16.46 17.01
N LEU A 92 2.22 -15.17 16.83
CA LEU A 92 2.87 -14.43 15.75
C LEU A 92 4.24 -13.96 16.23
N GLU A 93 5.28 -14.47 15.62
CA GLU A 93 6.66 -14.11 15.97
C GLU A 93 6.93 -12.61 15.83
N ALA A 94 7.94 -12.11 16.52
CA ALA A 94 8.37 -10.73 16.39
C ALA A 94 8.67 -10.37 14.95
N GLY A 95 8.33 -9.15 14.54
CA GLY A 95 8.64 -8.65 13.21
C GLY A 95 9.99 -7.95 13.19
N GLU A 96 10.77 -8.21 12.15
CA GLU A 96 12.11 -7.65 11.99
C GLU A 96 12.07 -6.17 11.63
N PRO A 97 12.96 -5.33 12.18
CA PRO A 97 13.16 -3.98 11.67
C PRO A 97 13.74 -4.02 10.26
N MET A 98 13.45 -3.00 9.45
CA MET A 98 13.98 -2.85 8.10
C MET A 98 14.69 -1.51 7.95
N PRO A 99 15.84 -1.44 7.26
CA PRO A 99 16.60 -0.20 7.10
C PRO A 99 15.96 0.73 6.05
N ILE A 100 14.65 0.98 6.18
CA ILE A 100 13.91 1.85 5.27
C ILE A 100 14.26 3.30 5.57
N ALA A 101 14.74 4.02 4.56
CA ALA A 101 15.14 5.42 4.64
C ALA A 101 14.40 6.32 3.66
N ARG A 102 13.68 5.75 2.69
CA ARG A 102 12.94 6.51 1.68
C ARG A 102 11.67 5.78 1.28
N ALA A 103 10.61 6.54 1.03
CA ALA A 103 9.38 6.09 0.41
C ALA A 103 9.22 6.73 -0.97
N ARG A 104 8.75 5.96 -1.94
CA ARG A 104 8.41 6.44 -3.28
C ARG A 104 7.03 5.95 -3.69
N LEU A 105 6.38 6.71 -4.55
CA LEU A 105 5.17 6.30 -5.23
C LEU A 105 5.15 6.73 -6.69
N PHE A 106 4.39 5.99 -7.49
CA PHE A 106 4.03 6.32 -8.85
C PHE A 106 2.52 6.17 -9.03
N VAL A 107 1.86 7.22 -9.49
CA VAL A 107 0.43 7.25 -9.81
C VAL A 107 0.15 8.26 -10.92
N GLN A 108 -0.65 7.90 -11.91
CA GLN A 108 -1.02 8.77 -13.06
C GLN A 108 0.19 9.52 -13.67
N ASP A 109 1.25 8.78 -14.02
CA ASP A 109 2.49 9.28 -14.62
C ASP A 109 3.32 10.23 -13.75
N ALA A 110 2.97 10.42 -12.49
CA ALA A 110 3.70 11.23 -11.52
C ALA A 110 4.54 10.38 -10.56
N TRP A 111 5.82 10.67 -10.48
CA TRP A 111 6.74 10.13 -9.49
C TRP A 111 6.90 11.08 -8.32
N GLN A 112 6.83 10.56 -7.11
CA GLN A 112 7.12 11.31 -5.90
C GLN A 112 7.98 10.47 -4.96
N GLU A 113 8.83 11.12 -4.18
CA GLU A 113 9.63 10.50 -3.15
C GLU A 113 9.82 11.41 -1.94
N GLN A 114 10.03 10.81 -0.78
CA GLN A 114 10.37 11.54 0.44
C GLN A 114 11.19 10.68 1.40
N PRO A 115 11.98 11.29 2.29
CA PRO A 115 12.70 10.56 3.32
C PRO A 115 11.75 9.92 4.32
N VAL A 116 12.18 8.81 4.90
CA VAL A 116 11.53 8.12 6.03
C VAL A 116 12.48 8.19 7.22
N GLY A 117 12.04 8.85 8.28
CA GLY A 117 12.76 8.91 9.55
C GLY A 117 12.48 7.69 10.44
N PRO A 118 13.26 7.51 11.52
CA PRO A 118 13.15 6.36 12.41
C PRO A 118 11.78 6.24 13.09
N ASP A 119 11.10 7.35 13.33
CA ASP A 119 9.80 7.42 14.02
C ASP A 119 8.63 7.66 13.05
N THR A 120 8.88 7.67 11.74
CA THR A 120 7.84 7.91 10.72
C THR A 120 6.88 6.72 10.64
N THR A 121 5.63 6.92 11.03
CA THR A 121 4.59 5.88 10.99
C THR A 121 3.90 5.79 9.62
N ALA A 122 3.86 6.89 8.87
CA ALA A 122 3.33 6.97 7.50
C ALA A 122 4.14 7.95 6.65
N ALA A 123 4.39 7.59 5.40
CA ALA A 123 4.91 8.51 4.39
C ALA A 123 3.72 9.07 3.61
N THR A 124 3.46 10.38 3.75
CA THR A 124 2.27 11.04 3.21
C THR A 124 2.60 11.83 1.95
N PHE A 125 1.90 11.53 0.88
CA PHE A 125 2.00 12.20 -0.41
C PHE A 125 0.68 12.88 -0.78
N THR A 126 0.74 13.90 -1.63
CA THR A 126 -0.44 14.51 -2.23
C THR A 126 -0.35 14.46 -3.74
N ALA A 127 -1.45 14.15 -4.40
CA ALA A 127 -1.56 14.12 -5.86
C ALA A 127 -2.92 14.65 -6.31
N ASP A 128 -2.93 15.35 -7.42
CA ASP A 128 -4.16 15.68 -8.13
C ASP A 128 -4.45 14.53 -9.10
N LEU A 129 -5.53 13.78 -8.86
CA LEU A 129 -5.89 12.62 -9.66
C LEU A 129 -7.10 12.94 -10.55
N THR A 130 -7.05 12.46 -11.78
CA THR A 130 -8.17 12.50 -12.71
C THR A 130 -9.04 11.24 -12.54
N GLU A 131 -10.32 11.35 -12.86
CA GLU A 131 -11.27 10.23 -12.84
C GLU A 131 -10.87 9.14 -13.82
N GLY A 132 -11.10 7.88 -13.42
CA GLY A 132 -10.91 6.72 -14.26
C GLY A 132 -9.82 5.75 -13.79
N PRO A 133 -9.47 4.76 -14.63
CA PRO A 133 -8.54 3.71 -14.27
C PRO A 133 -7.09 4.21 -14.18
N THR A 134 -6.37 3.75 -13.17
CA THR A 134 -4.94 4.01 -13.00
C THR A 134 -4.25 2.87 -12.24
N ARG A 135 -2.94 3.01 -12.04
CA ARG A 135 -2.15 2.13 -11.19
C ARG A 135 -1.46 2.95 -10.12
N LEU A 136 -1.44 2.40 -8.90
CA LEU A 136 -0.62 2.90 -7.81
C LEU A 136 0.50 1.90 -7.56
N HIS A 137 1.73 2.34 -7.66
CA HIS A 137 2.91 1.56 -7.32
C HIS A 137 3.72 2.28 -6.24
N THR A 138 4.23 1.54 -5.27
CA THR A 138 4.93 2.10 -4.10
C THR A 138 6.23 1.36 -3.83
N TRP A 139 7.19 2.04 -3.20
CA TRP A 139 8.47 1.45 -2.80
C TRP A 139 8.93 2.00 -1.46
N PHE A 140 9.51 1.13 -0.66
CA PHE A 140 10.36 1.48 0.46
C PHE A 140 11.80 1.08 0.13
N ASP A 141 12.69 2.06 0.16
CA ASP A 141 14.11 1.88 -0.16
C ASP A 141 14.99 2.09 1.06
N ASP A 142 16.20 1.48 1.03
CA ASP A 142 17.25 1.78 1.98
C ASP A 142 17.94 3.13 1.68
N ALA A 143 18.91 3.52 2.53
CA ALA A 143 19.67 4.75 2.36
C ALA A 143 20.50 4.81 1.08
N ASN A 144 20.80 3.66 0.47
CA ASN A 144 21.56 3.58 -0.79
C ASN A 144 20.63 3.58 -2.03
N GLY A 145 19.32 3.64 -1.81
CA GLY A 145 18.33 3.63 -2.88
C GLY A 145 17.99 2.23 -3.41
N ARG A 146 18.35 1.17 -2.68
CA ARG A 146 17.96 -0.20 -3.01
C ARG A 146 16.52 -0.45 -2.56
N PRO A 147 15.63 -0.88 -3.46
CA PRO A 147 14.28 -1.26 -3.07
C PRO A 147 14.29 -2.46 -2.11
N LEU A 148 13.56 -2.35 -1.01
CA LEU A 148 13.41 -3.40 -0.01
C LEU A 148 12.07 -4.12 -0.17
N CYS A 149 10.96 -3.35 -0.28
CA CYS A 149 9.62 -3.86 -0.49
C CYS A 149 8.69 -2.74 -0.99
N GLY A 150 7.44 -3.07 -1.32
CA GLY A 150 6.35 -2.10 -1.46
C GLY A 150 5.77 -1.68 -0.10
N ALA A 151 4.94 -0.66 -0.08
CA ALA A 151 4.11 -0.37 1.08
C ALA A 151 3.04 -1.44 1.21
N TYR A 152 3.00 -2.16 2.34
CA TYR A 152 2.01 -3.22 2.52
C TYR A 152 0.60 -2.69 2.77
N TYR A 153 0.50 -1.43 3.23
CA TYR A 153 -0.76 -0.74 3.49
C TYR A 153 -0.72 0.67 2.92
N VAL A 154 -1.79 1.07 2.26
CA VAL A 154 -1.95 2.44 1.78
C VAL A 154 -3.35 2.94 2.12
N ARG A 155 -3.43 4.14 2.68
CA ARG A 155 -4.69 4.86 2.85
C ARG A 155 -4.78 5.93 1.79
N VAL A 156 -5.86 5.92 1.02
CA VAL A 156 -6.12 6.88 -0.06
C VAL A 156 -7.34 7.71 0.31
N ARG A 157 -7.15 9.02 0.47
CA ARG A 157 -8.20 9.95 0.87
C ARG A 157 -8.32 11.09 -0.14
N ARG A 158 -9.50 11.25 -0.73
CA ARG A 158 -9.84 12.47 -1.48
C ARG A 158 -10.07 13.61 -0.48
N THR A 159 -9.40 14.75 -0.69
CA THR A 159 -9.45 15.93 0.21
C THR A 159 -10.25 17.09 -0.38
N SER A 160 -10.45 17.11 -1.69
CA SER A 160 -11.28 18.12 -2.38
C SER A 160 -11.80 17.56 -3.71
#